data_09ac840a1b75e1fab5bd9789b6f43d27
#
_entry.id   09ac840a1b75e1fab5bd9789b6f43d27
#
_cell.length_a   1.000
_cell.length_b   1.000
_cell.length_c   1.000
_cell.angle_alpha   90.00
_cell.angle_beta   90.00
_cell.angle_gamma   90.00
#
_symmetry.space_group_name_H-M   'P 1'
#
loop_
_entity.id
_entity.type
_entity.pdbx_description
1 polymer ?
#
loop_
_entity_poly.entity_id
_entity_poly.type
_entity_poly.pdbx_seq_one_letter_code
_entity_poly.pdbx_strand_id
1 'polypeptide(L)'
;MLKYFVAGMLAFSMVLAAGESAAKDQGWKPTPLMRTVTPDSAKVGEILTASGEYLDKARVKEIYLTDGKTEFKMEIVGQSQNEAKVKVPASVKPGRWRLMVLTTGVEPQLLEQPVTVEIQ
;
A
#
# COMPACT_ATOMS: atom_id res chain seq x y z
N MET A 1 52.48 -10.54 -15.41
CA MET A 1 52.12 -10.47 -15.29
C MET A 1 51.35 -10.18 -15.33
N LEU A 2 51.18 -10.09 -15.13
CA LEU A 2 50.44 -9.82 -15.05
C LEU A 2 49.54 -9.64 -15.05
N LYS A 3 49.52 -9.56 -14.92
CA LYS A 3 48.82 -9.49 -14.86
C LYS A 3 47.92 -9.20 -14.75
N TYR A 4 48.01 -9.14 -14.50
CA TYR A 4 47.19 -8.88 -14.35
C TYR A 4 46.31 -8.50 -14.41
N PHE A 5 46.35 -8.62 -14.40
CA PHE A 5 45.54 -8.34 -14.40
C PHE A 5 44.62 -7.95 -14.38
N VAL A 6 44.88 -8.08 -14.45
CA VAL A 6 44.09 -7.76 -14.36
C VAL A 6 43.19 -7.38 -14.20
N ALA A 7 43.42 -7.32 -14.12
CA ALA A 7 42.66 -6.98 -13.91
C ALA A 7 41.81 -6.61 -13.99
N GLY A 8 41.73 -6.68 -13.94
CA GLY A 8 40.92 -6.20 -13.90
C GLY A 8 40.00 -6.12 -13.97
N MET A 9 40.03 -6.19 -13.78
CA MET A 9 39.21 -6.01 -13.78
C MET A 9 38.32 -5.81 -13.61
N LEU A 10 38.39 -5.83 -13.42
CA LEU A 10 37.59 -5.55 -13.18
C LEU A 10 36.78 -5.18 -13.14
N ALA A 11 36.83 -5.11 -13.12
CA ALA A 11 36.12 -4.68 -12.95
C ALA A 11 35.27 -4.56 -13.05
N PHE A 12 35.23 -4.79 -12.85
CA PHE A 12 34.40 -4.60 -12.74
C PHE A 12 33.49 -4.45 -12.71
N SER A 13 33.44 -4.62 -12.70
CA SER A 13 32.63 -4.45 -12.47
C SER A 13 31.84 -4.29 -12.26
N MET A 14 31.82 -4.16 -12.17
CA MET A 14 31.10 -3.91 -11.77
C MET A 14 30.35 -3.60 -11.80
N VAL A 15 30.32 -3.65 -11.80
CA VAL A 15 29.58 -3.25 -11.65
C VAL A 15 28.81 -3.20 -11.70
N LEU A 16 28.62 -3.39 -11.60
CA LEU A 16 27.87 -3.30 -11.45
C LEU A 16 27.13 -3.27 -11.23
N ALA A 17 26.97 -3.25 -11.17
CA ALA A 17 26.37 -3.27 -10.72
C ALA A 17 25.74 -2.97 -10.48
N ALA A 18 25.71 -2.86 -10.34
CA ALA A 18 25.21 -2.46 -9.92
C ALA A 18 24.43 -2.16 -10.19
N GLY A 19 24.11 -2.10 -10.27
CA GLY A 19 23.39 -1.59 -10.31
C GLY A 19 22.42 -1.85 -10.43
N GLU A 20 22.13 -2.22 -10.38
CA GLU A 20 21.21 -2.35 -10.14
C GLU A 20 20.42 -2.12 -9.39
N SER A 21 20.24 -2.56 -9.27
CA SER A 21 19.45 -2.18 -8.16
C SER A 21 19.36 -0.73 -7.98
N ALA A 22 20.13 -0.10 -8.55
CA ALA A 22 20.17 1.32 -8.35
C ALA A 22 18.90 1.99 -8.78
N ALA A 23 18.26 1.47 -9.78
CA ALA A 23 17.07 2.13 -10.28
C ALA A 23 16.03 2.30 -9.22
N LYS A 24 15.82 1.30 -8.44
CA LYS A 24 14.82 1.42 -7.41
C LYS A 24 15.26 2.39 -6.37
N ASP A 25 16.52 2.59 -6.27
CA ASP A 25 17.02 3.53 -5.30
C ASP A 25 16.75 4.95 -5.68
N GLN A 26 16.20 5.17 -6.83
CA GLN A 26 15.88 6.52 -7.23
C GLN A 26 14.56 6.97 -6.68
N GLY A 27 14.11 6.33 -5.65
CA GLY A 27 12.95 6.79 -4.94
C GLY A 27 11.64 6.22 -5.40
N TRP A 28 11.66 5.42 -6.45
CA TRP A 28 10.42 4.82 -6.89
C TRP A 28 10.01 3.72 -5.93
N LYS A 29 8.78 3.78 -5.49
CA LYS A 29 8.22 2.76 -4.62
C LYS A 29 6.86 2.35 -5.13
N PRO A 30 6.53 1.07 -5.00
CA PRO A 30 5.17 0.66 -5.34
C PRO A 30 4.18 1.38 -4.45
N THR A 31 3.14 1.90 -5.05
CA THR A 31 2.12 2.65 -4.33
C THR A 31 0.90 1.78 -4.15
N PRO A 32 0.38 1.65 -2.92
CA PRO A 32 -0.85 0.90 -2.71
C PRO A 32 -1.99 1.49 -3.53
N LEU A 33 -2.74 0.61 -4.17
CA LEU A 33 -3.87 1.03 -4.98
C LEU A 33 -5.00 0.03 -4.82
N MET A 34 -6.13 0.51 -4.34
CA MET A 34 -7.34 -0.29 -4.27
C MET A 34 -8.14 -0.04 -5.54
N ARG A 35 -8.57 -1.11 -6.18
CA ARG A 35 -9.33 -1.01 -7.42
C ARG A 35 -10.79 -1.27 -7.21
N THR A 36 -11.14 -2.12 -6.26
CA THR A 36 -12.54 -2.43 -5.96
C THR A 36 -12.69 -2.67 -4.47
N VAL A 37 -13.92 -2.49 -4.00
CA VAL A 37 -14.31 -2.81 -2.62
C VAL A 37 -15.59 -3.62 -2.70
N THR A 38 -15.62 -4.73 -1.99
CA THR A 38 -16.78 -5.63 -1.97
C THR A 38 -17.16 -5.94 -0.54
N PRO A 39 -18.41 -5.80 -0.15
CA PRO A 39 -19.50 -5.23 -0.93
C PRO A 39 -19.34 -3.72 -1.05
N ASP A 40 -20.06 -3.12 -2.00
CA ASP A 40 -19.98 -1.67 -2.15
C ASP A 40 -20.97 -0.95 -1.24
N SER A 41 -21.72 -1.72 -0.47
CA SER A 41 -22.67 -1.21 0.51
C SER A 41 -22.63 -2.14 1.70
N ALA A 42 -22.47 -1.59 2.91
CA ALA A 42 -22.28 -2.42 4.10
C ALA A 42 -22.80 -1.69 5.32
N LYS A 43 -22.92 -2.45 6.41
CA LYS A 43 -23.32 -1.93 7.71
C LYS A 43 -22.10 -1.89 8.62
N VAL A 44 -22.21 -1.12 9.70
CA VAL A 44 -21.15 -1.13 10.70
C VAL A 44 -20.96 -2.55 11.22
N GLY A 45 -19.71 -2.90 11.46
CA GLY A 45 -19.35 -4.24 11.92
C GLY A 45 -19.11 -5.24 10.81
N GLU A 46 -19.46 -4.92 9.59
CA GLU A 46 -19.26 -5.85 8.47
C GLU A 46 -17.85 -5.72 7.92
N ILE A 47 -17.43 -6.77 7.23
CA ILE A 47 -16.10 -6.84 6.65
C ILE A 47 -16.16 -6.41 5.20
N LEU A 48 -15.28 -5.48 4.83
CA LEU A 48 -15.08 -5.07 3.44
C LEU A 48 -13.82 -5.73 2.91
N THR A 49 -13.87 -6.15 1.66
CA THR A 49 -12.68 -6.66 0.99
C THR A 49 -12.27 -5.68 -0.09
N ALA A 50 -11.13 -5.07 0.09
CA ALA A 50 -10.55 -4.19 -0.91
C ALA A 50 -9.56 -5.00 -1.74
N SER A 51 -9.69 -4.91 -3.05
CA SER A 51 -8.82 -5.64 -3.97
C SER A 51 -8.01 -4.64 -4.77
N GLY A 52 -6.78 -4.97 -5.03
CA GLY A 52 -5.91 -4.08 -5.79
C GLY A 52 -4.47 -4.57 -5.80
N GLU A 53 -3.54 -3.64 -5.56
CA GLU A 53 -2.12 -3.93 -5.65
C GLU A 53 -1.39 -3.30 -4.47
N TYR A 54 -0.38 -4.02 -3.99
CA TYR A 54 0.52 -3.52 -2.95
C TYR A 54 -0.22 -3.18 -1.66
N LEU A 55 -1.16 -4.04 -1.29
CA LEU A 55 -1.97 -3.82 -0.11
C LEU A 55 -1.45 -4.58 1.11
N ASP A 56 -0.30 -5.22 1.00
CA ASP A 56 0.27 -6.03 2.07
C ASP A 56 0.77 -5.16 3.22
N LYS A 57 0.95 -5.79 4.37
CA LYS A 57 1.31 -5.03 5.56
C LYS A 57 2.71 -4.43 5.49
N ALA A 58 3.55 -4.86 4.56
CA ALA A 58 4.84 -4.22 4.38
C ALA A 58 4.69 -2.82 3.78
N ARG A 59 3.56 -2.53 3.15
CA ARG A 59 3.33 -1.25 2.47
C ARG A 59 2.18 -0.46 3.05
N VAL A 60 1.19 -1.12 3.62
CA VAL A 60 0.01 -0.46 4.18
C VAL A 60 -0.02 -0.69 5.68
N LYS A 61 0.06 0.39 6.43
CA LYS A 61 0.06 0.30 7.88
C LYS A 61 -1.35 0.37 8.45
N GLU A 62 -2.17 1.27 7.94
CA GLU A 62 -3.52 1.47 8.42
C GLU A 62 -4.43 1.81 7.27
N ILE A 63 -5.71 1.52 7.44
CA ILE A 63 -6.73 1.81 6.44
C ILE A 63 -7.87 2.55 7.14
N TYR A 64 -8.34 3.60 6.46
CA TYR A 64 -9.35 4.50 7.03
C TYR A 64 -10.53 4.64 6.09
N LEU A 65 -11.68 4.98 6.69
CA LEU A 65 -12.79 5.54 5.93
C LEU A 65 -12.79 7.05 6.14
N THR A 66 -13.02 7.80 5.07
CA THR A 66 -13.02 9.24 5.16
C THR A 66 -14.17 9.81 4.34
N ASP A 67 -14.76 10.90 4.83
CA ASP A 67 -15.73 11.68 4.07
C ASP A 67 -15.15 13.03 3.67
N GLY A 68 -13.83 13.20 3.83
CA GLY A 68 -13.18 14.45 3.54
C GLY A 68 -13.03 15.35 4.74
N LYS A 69 -13.77 15.08 5.81
CA LYS A 69 -13.70 15.87 7.03
C LYS A 69 -13.34 15.03 8.23
N THR A 70 -13.85 13.81 8.26
CA THR A 70 -13.66 12.90 9.39
C THR A 70 -13.08 11.61 8.88
N GLU A 71 -12.19 11.01 9.67
CA GLU A 71 -11.55 9.74 9.33
C GLU A 71 -11.78 8.76 10.44
N PHE A 72 -12.10 7.54 10.07
CA PHE A 72 -12.27 6.45 11.03
C PHE A 72 -11.32 5.33 10.65
N LYS A 73 -10.45 4.95 11.57
CA LYS A 73 -9.52 3.84 11.33
C LYS A 73 -10.30 2.54 11.39
N MET A 74 -10.10 1.70 10.38
CA MET A 74 -10.73 0.40 10.34
C MET A 74 -9.77 -0.65 10.87
N GLU A 75 -10.35 -1.69 11.45
CA GLU A 75 -9.56 -2.83 11.91
C GLU A 75 -9.22 -3.68 10.71
N ILE A 76 -7.93 -3.94 10.49
CA ILE A 76 -7.48 -4.80 9.39
C ILE A 76 -7.53 -6.22 9.90
N VAL A 77 -8.39 -7.04 9.29
CA VAL A 77 -8.56 -8.43 9.72
C VAL A 77 -7.83 -9.39 8.80
N GLY A 78 -7.30 -8.91 7.67
CA GLY A 78 -6.50 -9.73 6.79
C GLY A 78 -5.86 -8.87 5.74
N GLN A 79 -4.64 -9.22 5.34
CA GLN A 79 -3.91 -8.48 4.30
C GLN A 79 -3.09 -9.45 3.48
N SER A 80 -3.11 -9.24 2.17
CA SER A 80 -2.18 -9.86 1.24
C SER A 80 -1.79 -8.80 0.24
N GLN A 81 -0.94 -9.15 -0.71
CA GLN A 81 -0.48 -8.17 -1.68
C GLN A 81 -1.65 -7.62 -2.50
N ASN A 82 -2.66 -8.43 -2.76
CA ASN A 82 -3.76 -8.06 -3.65
C ASN A 82 -5.07 -7.77 -2.94
N GLU A 83 -5.13 -7.99 -1.64
CA GLU A 83 -6.38 -7.81 -0.89
C GLU A 83 -6.11 -7.30 0.50
N ALA A 84 -7.06 -6.50 0.99
CA ALA A 84 -7.08 -6.13 2.39
C ALA A 84 -8.52 -6.26 2.87
N LYS A 85 -8.69 -6.95 4.00
CA LYS A 85 -10.01 -7.11 4.60
C LYS A 85 -10.07 -6.26 5.84
N VAL A 86 -11.09 -5.44 5.92
CA VAL A 86 -11.21 -4.46 7.00
C VAL A 86 -12.62 -4.48 7.53
N LYS A 87 -12.73 -4.15 8.81
CA LYS A 87 -14.01 -4.15 9.49
C LYS A 87 -14.49 -2.71 9.66
N VAL A 88 -15.73 -2.47 9.32
CA VAL A 88 -16.33 -1.14 9.43
C VAL A 88 -16.50 -0.80 10.92
N PRO A 89 -15.95 0.33 11.39
CA PRO A 89 -16.08 0.69 12.80
C PRO A 89 -17.52 1.02 13.18
N ALA A 90 -17.84 0.79 14.44
CA ALA A 90 -19.20 0.99 14.92
C ALA A 90 -19.61 2.46 14.92
N SER A 91 -18.65 3.37 14.97
CA SER A 91 -18.95 4.79 15.08
C SER A 91 -19.15 5.50 13.74
N VAL A 92 -19.02 4.79 12.64
CA VAL A 92 -19.20 5.38 11.32
C VAL A 92 -20.67 5.64 11.06
N LYS A 93 -20.97 6.82 10.57
CA LYS A 93 -22.35 7.19 10.26
C LYS A 93 -22.74 6.72 8.87
N PRO A 94 -24.04 6.53 8.63
CA PRO A 94 -24.49 6.17 7.29
C PRO A 94 -24.08 7.23 6.27
N GLY A 95 -23.79 6.78 5.06
CA GLY A 95 -23.41 7.69 3.99
C GLY A 95 -22.34 7.08 3.12
N ARG A 96 -21.85 7.87 2.20
CA ARG A 96 -20.82 7.44 1.26
C ARG A 96 -19.45 7.80 1.80
N TRP A 97 -18.57 6.81 1.86
CA TRP A 97 -17.24 6.97 2.41
C TRP A 97 -16.21 6.50 1.40
N ARG A 98 -15.06 7.18 1.41
CA ARG A 98 -13.93 6.79 0.57
C ARG A 98 -12.92 6.07 1.45
N LEU A 99 -12.18 5.14 0.86
CA LEU A 99 -11.11 4.46 1.59
C LEU A 99 -9.81 5.23 1.42
N MET A 100 -8.98 5.15 2.46
CA MET A 100 -7.71 5.83 2.50
C MET A 100 -6.72 4.93 3.20
N VAL A 101 -5.47 4.90 2.72
CA VAL A 101 -4.44 4.06 3.32
C VAL A 101 -3.33 4.93 3.87
N LEU A 102 -2.74 4.47 4.96
CA LEU A 102 -1.52 5.06 5.52
C LEU A 102 -0.37 4.11 5.18
N THR A 103 0.64 4.64 4.50
CA THR A 103 1.77 3.80 4.09
C THR A 103 2.74 3.60 5.25
N THR A 104 3.62 2.62 5.09
CA THR A 104 4.67 2.35 6.06
C THR A 104 5.91 3.18 5.72
N GLY A 105 6.93 3.08 6.58
CA GLY A 105 8.21 3.71 6.31
C GLY A 105 8.47 4.90 7.18
N VAL A 106 9.57 5.58 6.91
CA VAL A 106 9.98 6.72 7.74
C VAL A 106 9.17 7.98 7.41
N GLU A 107 8.55 8.01 6.24
CA GLU A 107 7.69 9.13 5.87
C GLU A 107 6.35 8.59 5.42
N PRO A 108 5.51 8.18 6.37
CA PRO A 108 4.20 7.62 6.00
C PRO A 108 3.35 8.67 5.31
N GLN A 109 2.56 8.23 4.34
CA GLN A 109 1.68 9.10 3.59
C GLN A 109 0.26 8.59 3.66
N LEU A 110 -0.69 9.51 3.74
CA LEU A 110 -2.10 9.18 3.63
C LEU A 110 -2.51 9.31 2.18
N LEU A 111 -2.97 8.23 1.60
CA LEU A 111 -3.33 8.18 0.19
C LEU A 111 -4.80 7.84 0.06
N GLU A 112 -5.58 8.77 -0.50
CA GLU A 112 -6.97 8.47 -0.80
C GLU A 112 -7.04 7.50 -1.95
N GLN A 113 -7.95 6.55 -1.85
CA GLN A 113 -8.10 5.51 -2.84
C GLN A 113 -9.30 5.81 -3.72
N PRO A 114 -9.27 5.36 -4.99
CA PRO A 114 -10.38 5.65 -5.92
C PRO A 114 -11.56 4.69 -5.74
N VAL A 115 -11.86 4.32 -4.51
CA VAL A 115 -12.96 3.40 -4.21
C VAL A 115 -13.79 3.99 -3.08
N THR A 116 -15.08 3.76 -3.16
CA THR A 116 -16.02 4.23 -2.13
C THR A 116 -16.89 3.08 -1.69
N VAL A 117 -17.47 3.25 -0.52
CA VAL A 117 -18.44 2.30 0.01
C VAL A 117 -19.57 3.09 0.64
N GLU A 118 -20.75 2.55 0.55
CA GLU A 118 -21.91 3.16 1.19
C GLU A 118 -22.20 2.44 2.49
N ILE A 119 -22.22 3.20 3.58
CA ILE A 119 -22.52 2.64 4.90
C ILE A 119 -23.99 2.90 5.18
N GLN A 120 -24.69 1.83 5.57
CA GLN A 120 -26.11 1.86 5.83
C GLN A 120 -26.45 2.02 7.28
#